data_d9e9124f5261e8b284b0e0f24ce0747f
#
_entry.id   d9e9124f5261e8b284b0e0f24ce0747f
#
_cell.length_a   1.000
_cell.length_b   1.000
_cell.length_c   1.000
_cell.angle_alpha   90.00
_cell.angle_beta   90.00
_cell.angle_gamma   90.00
#
_symmetry.space_group_name_H-M   'P 1'
#
loop_
_entity.id
_entity.type
_entity.pdbx_description
1 polymer ?
#
loop_
_entity_poly.entity_id
_entity_poly.type
_entity_poly.pdbx_seq_one_letter_code
_entity_poly.pdbx_strand_id
1 'polypeptide(L)'
;MEKIRKIILSEKEMPRQWYNIQADMPNKPLPPLNPATHKPVGPEDLAAVFPMELIKQEVSTERYIDIPDEVLDLYRIFRPSPLFRAFNLEKALGTKSKIYYKYEGGNYSGSHKANTAIAQAYYNKEEGVRRITTETGAGQWGSAMSFACHHFGLELLVFMVRVSFDQKPGRKLMMNIYGAKVIPSPSTMTAAGRKVLEMYPDSPGSLGIAISEAMEVAVQDPYTKYSLGSVLNHVILHQTIIGQEALIQMEKAGDYPDVVIGCFGGGSNFSGIAFPFLREKLLNGKDIRLVTVEPASCPKLTKGKFMYDFGDTAGMTPLLPMYSLGHNFIPDKIHAGGLRYHGAGVLVSQLLKDGFIEAKAKLQRECFEGGVLFARTEGILPAPESNYAIAGALDEARKADLEGVSKTILFNLSGHGHFDISAYEKYFENNLPDHELSSAEIEKSLANINLPDLM
;
A
#
# COMPACT_ATOMS: atom_id res chain seq x y z
N MET A 1 -14.02 -18.60 -30.02
CA MET A 1 -14.20 -18.52 -28.55
C MET A 1 -14.74 -17.14 -28.18
N GLU A 2 -15.75 -17.11 -27.34
CA GLU A 2 -16.32 -15.87 -26.83
C GLU A 2 -15.26 -15.10 -26.03
N LYS A 3 -15.16 -13.77 -26.26
CA LYS A 3 -14.18 -12.94 -25.55
C LYS A 3 -14.71 -12.62 -24.15
N ILE A 4 -14.23 -13.32 -23.13
CA ILE A 4 -14.57 -13.03 -21.74
C ILE A 4 -13.79 -11.78 -21.30
N ARG A 5 -14.50 -10.69 -21.00
CA ARG A 5 -13.89 -9.42 -20.54
C ARG A 5 -13.80 -9.33 -19.02
N LYS A 6 -14.81 -9.79 -18.31
CA LYS A 6 -14.95 -9.65 -16.86
C LYS A 6 -15.12 -11.02 -16.21
N ILE A 7 -14.25 -11.34 -15.29
CA ILE A 7 -14.26 -12.58 -14.52
C ILE A 7 -14.61 -12.26 -13.07
N ILE A 8 -15.72 -12.78 -12.59
CA ILE A 8 -16.21 -12.64 -11.22
C ILE A 8 -16.29 -14.02 -10.60
N LEU A 9 -15.86 -14.12 -9.33
CA LEU A 9 -16.11 -15.30 -8.51
C LEU A 9 -17.47 -15.16 -7.82
N SER A 10 -18.10 -16.28 -7.50
CA SER A 10 -19.21 -16.31 -6.56
C SER A 10 -18.71 -16.10 -5.14
N GLU A 11 -19.59 -15.73 -4.21
CA GLU A 11 -19.24 -15.63 -2.79
C GLU A 11 -18.69 -16.94 -2.19
N LYS A 12 -19.13 -18.10 -2.73
CA LYS A 12 -18.66 -19.42 -2.31
C LYS A 12 -17.20 -19.68 -2.71
N GLU A 13 -16.72 -19.00 -3.73
CA GLU A 13 -15.34 -19.12 -4.23
C GLU A 13 -14.40 -18.07 -3.59
N MET A 14 -14.94 -17.18 -2.79
CA MET A 14 -14.12 -16.21 -2.04
C MET A 14 -13.22 -16.95 -1.04
N PRO A 15 -11.92 -16.64 -0.99
CA PRO A 15 -11.02 -17.22 -0.01
C PRO A 15 -11.51 -16.97 1.43
N ARG A 16 -11.42 -18.00 2.28
CA ARG A 16 -11.79 -17.93 3.69
C ARG A 16 -10.59 -17.81 4.63
N GLN A 17 -9.39 -17.78 4.08
CA GLN A 17 -8.12 -17.65 4.78
C GLN A 17 -7.24 -16.64 4.06
N TRP A 18 -6.46 -15.87 4.82
CA TRP A 18 -5.37 -15.09 4.25
C TRP A 18 -4.13 -15.95 4.08
N TYR A 19 -3.40 -15.73 3.01
CA TYR A 19 -2.12 -16.38 2.75
C TYR A 19 -0.96 -15.59 3.36
N ASN A 20 -0.13 -16.27 4.14
CA ASN A 20 1.04 -15.68 4.79
C ASN A 20 2.33 -16.14 4.10
N ILE A 21 2.97 -15.24 3.37
CA ILE A 21 4.23 -15.50 2.66
C ILE A 21 5.37 -15.86 3.60
N GLN A 22 5.32 -15.45 4.89
CA GLN A 22 6.37 -15.77 5.87
C GLN A 22 6.58 -17.27 6.04
N ALA A 23 5.55 -18.08 5.79
CA ALA A 23 5.67 -19.54 5.83
C ALA A 23 6.61 -20.10 4.74
N ASP A 24 6.64 -19.46 3.58
CA ASP A 24 7.27 -19.98 2.37
C ASP A 24 8.52 -19.21 1.92
N MET A 25 8.86 -18.10 2.59
CA MET A 25 10.07 -17.33 2.28
C MET A 25 11.34 -18.16 2.52
N PRO A 26 12.24 -18.26 1.54
CA PRO A 26 13.52 -18.98 1.70
C PRO A 26 14.40 -18.38 2.80
N ASN A 27 14.48 -17.06 2.86
CA ASN A 27 15.20 -16.31 3.88
C ASN A 27 14.22 -15.52 4.74
N LYS A 28 14.28 -15.69 6.04
CA LYS A 28 13.48 -14.90 6.97
C LYS A 28 14.10 -13.50 7.10
N PRO A 29 13.27 -12.45 7.20
CA PRO A 29 13.79 -11.12 7.47
C PRO A 29 14.44 -11.06 8.86
N LEU A 30 15.34 -10.10 9.03
CA LEU A 30 15.86 -9.76 10.35
C LEU A 30 14.71 -9.25 11.25
N PRO A 31 14.80 -9.47 12.58
CA PRO A 31 13.74 -9.01 13.49
C PRO A 31 13.74 -7.49 13.62
N PRO A 32 12.59 -6.87 13.88
CA PRO A 32 12.53 -5.49 14.35
C PRO A 32 13.31 -5.32 15.66
N LEU A 33 13.97 -4.17 15.84
CA LEU A 33 14.75 -3.90 17.04
C LEU A 33 14.12 -2.79 17.89
N ASN A 34 14.20 -2.93 19.19
CA ASN A 34 13.91 -1.87 20.14
C ASN A 34 14.96 -0.76 19.99
N PRO A 35 14.58 0.50 19.74
CA PRO A 35 15.54 1.56 19.44
C PRO A 35 16.47 1.92 20.59
N ALA A 36 16.08 1.68 21.84
CA ALA A 36 16.89 1.99 23.02
C ALA A 36 17.89 0.89 23.37
N THR A 37 17.54 -0.38 23.11
CA THR A 37 18.36 -1.53 23.53
C THR A 37 19.01 -2.26 22.37
N HIS A 38 18.57 -2.01 21.14
CA HIS A 38 18.96 -2.71 19.91
C HIS A 38 18.73 -4.24 19.96
N LYS A 39 17.88 -4.70 20.88
CA LYS A 39 17.46 -6.10 20.96
C LYS A 39 16.19 -6.33 20.14
N PRO A 40 15.94 -7.55 19.67
CA PRO A 40 14.69 -7.89 19.02
C PRO A 40 13.48 -7.46 19.85
N VAL A 41 12.47 -6.87 19.18
CA VAL A 41 11.21 -6.46 19.79
C VAL A 41 10.37 -7.69 20.11
N GLY A 42 9.86 -7.75 21.34
CA GLY A 42 8.89 -8.76 21.77
C GLY A 42 7.43 -8.29 21.58
N PRO A 43 6.46 -9.22 21.69
CA PRO A 43 5.06 -8.86 21.62
C PRO A 43 4.63 -7.80 22.64
N GLU A 44 5.24 -7.81 23.83
CA GLU A 44 4.94 -6.86 24.92
C GLU A 44 5.31 -5.41 24.56
N ASP A 45 6.39 -5.22 23.79
CA ASP A 45 6.81 -3.88 23.31
C ASP A 45 5.76 -3.25 22.37
N LEU A 46 5.00 -4.08 21.64
CA LEU A 46 4.00 -3.66 20.69
C LEU A 46 2.59 -3.57 21.28
N ALA A 47 2.33 -4.21 22.42
CA ALA A 47 1.00 -4.31 23.04
C ALA A 47 0.42 -2.94 23.47
N ALA A 48 1.28 -1.94 23.68
CA ALA A 48 0.83 -0.57 23.94
C ALA A 48 0.08 0.05 22.75
N VAL A 49 0.45 -0.31 21.51
CA VAL A 49 -0.04 0.34 20.28
C VAL A 49 -0.92 -0.55 19.41
N PHE A 50 -0.80 -1.90 19.50
CA PHE A 50 -1.59 -2.84 18.70
C PHE A 50 -2.35 -3.83 19.58
N PRO A 51 -3.51 -4.34 19.13
CA PRO A 51 -4.16 -5.47 19.77
C PRO A 51 -3.32 -6.75 19.61
N MET A 52 -3.38 -7.64 20.59
CA MET A 52 -2.53 -8.83 20.67
C MET A 52 -2.71 -9.75 19.46
N GLU A 53 -3.91 -9.88 18.92
CA GLU A 53 -4.16 -10.74 17.76
C GLU A 53 -3.43 -10.23 16.51
N LEU A 54 -3.38 -8.91 16.29
CA LEU A 54 -2.60 -8.36 15.18
C LEU A 54 -1.09 -8.55 15.40
N ILE A 55 -0.62 -8.50 16.65
CA ILE A 55 0.79 -8.80 16.98
C ILE A 55 1.13 -10.26 16.68
N LYS A 56 0.24 -11.20 17.01
CA LYS A 56 0.41 -12.62 16.65
C LYS A 56 0.49 -12.80 15.14
N GLN A 57 -0.38 -12.14 14.39
CA GLN A 57 -0.36 -12.19 12.92
C GLN A 57 0.90 -11.56 12.33
N GLU A 58 1.44 -10.49 12.96
CA GLU A 58 2.68 -9.84 12.53
C GLU A 58 3.88 -10.80 12.52
N VAL A 59 3.94 -11.70 13.50
CA VAL A 59 5.07 -12.64 13.69
C VAL A 59 4.73 -14.08 13.29
N SER A 60 3.51 -14.35 12.83
CA SER A 60 3.07 -15.72 12.51
C SER A 60 3.85 -16.31 11.35
N THR A 61 4.15 -17.62 11.49
CA THR A 61 4.71 -18.46 10.41
C THR A 61 3.70 -19.48 9.87
N GLU A 62 2.44 -19.42 10.33
CA GLU A 62 1.37 -20.23 9.76
C GLU A 62 1.07 -19.78 8.34
N ARG A 63 0.98 -20.73 7.40
CA ARG A 63 0.79 -20.44 5.98
C ARG A 63 -0.57 -19.82 5.67
N TYR A 64 -1.61 -20.21 6.38
CA TYR A 64 -2.97 -19.72 6.22
C TYR A 64 -3.55 -19.34 7.57
N ILE A 65 -4.15 -18.17 7.63
CA ILE A 65 -4.83 -17.65 8.82
C ILE A 65 -6.29 -17.44 8.47
N ASP A 66 -7.18 -18.01 9.27
CA ASP A 66 -8.63 -17.93 9.06
C ASP A 66 -9.13 -16.49 9.10
N ILE A 67 -10.02 -16.15 8.16
CA ILE A 67 -10.72 -14.87 8.15
C ILE A 67 -11.96 -15.02 9.04
N PRO A 68 -12.12 -14.20 10.11
CA PRO A 68 -13.30 -14.22 10.95
C PRO A 68 -14.60 -14.05 10.15
N ASP A 69 -15.69 -14.72 10.58
CA ASP A 69 -16.96 -14.67 9.86
C ASP A 69 -17.51 -13.24 9.74
N GLU A 70 -17.36 -12.41 10.77
CA GLU A 70 -17.78 -11.00 10.77
C GLU A 70 -16.98 -10.16 9.74
N VAL A 71 -15.71 -10.47 9.55
CA VAL A 71 -14.87 -9.85 8.52
C VAL A 71 -15.31 -10.32 7.14
N LEU A 72 -15.60 -11.63 6.98
CA LEU A 72 -16.12 -12.20 5.74
C LEU A 72 -17.47 -11.59 5.35
N ASP A 73 -18.36 -11.34 6.31
CA ASP A 73 -19.66 -10.74 6.05
C ASP A 73 -19.53 -9.32 5.48
N LEU A 74 -18.60 -8.52 6.02
CA LEU A 74 -18.31 -7.21 5.43
C LEU A 74 -17.60 -7.31 4.08
N TYR A 75 -16.74 -8.29 3.91
CA TYR A 75 -16.10 -8.51 2.60
C TYR A 75 -17.13 -8.81 1.51
N ARG A 76 -18.19 -9.55 1.79
CA ARG A 76 -19.26 -9.87 0.82
C ARG A 76 -19.96 -8.64 0.24
N ILE A 77 -19.88 -7.47 0.89
CA ILE A 77 -20.43 -6.22 0.35
C ILE A 77 -19.74 -5.80 -0.95
N PHE A 78 -18.43 -6.13 -1.12
CA PHE A 78 -17.64 -5.65 -2.26
C PHE A 78 -16.68 -6.71 -2.84
N ARG A 79 -16.56 -7.86 -2.21
CA ARG A 79 -15.77 -8.99 -2.70
C ARG A 79 -16.66 -10.17 -3.07
N PRO A 80 -16.21 -11.06 -3.98
CA PRO A 80 -14.94 -11.02 -4.71
C PRO A 80 -14.84 -9.83 -5.67
N SER A 81 -13.68 -9.17 -5.71
CA SER A 81 -13.47 -8.07 -6.64
C SER A 81 -13.24 -8.59 -8.08
N PRO A 82 -13.66 -7.86 -9.12
CA PRO A 82 -13.58 -8.36 -10.48
C PRO A 82 -12.15 -8.34 -11.03
N LEU A 83 -11.85 -9.33 -11.88
CA LEU A 83 -10.72 -9.32 -12.80
C LEU A 83 -11.23 -8.98 -14.20
N PHE A 84 -10.55 -8.06 -14.88
CA PHE A 84 -10.88 -7.67 -16.24
C PHE A 84 -9.72 -7.93 -17.19
N ARG A 85 -10.05 -8.28 -18.45
CA ARG A 85 -9.10 -8.19 -19.55
C ARG A 85 -9.28 -6.87 -20.31
N ALA A 86 -8.19 -6.14 -20.47
CA ALA A 86 -8.17 -4.80 -21.04
C ALA A 86 -8.13 -4.79 -22.57
N PHE A 87 -9.11 -5.42 -23.23
CA PHE A 87 -9.13 -5.54 -24.69
C PHE A 87 -9.02 -4.23 -25.46
N ASN A 88 -9.61 -3.14 -24.94
CA ASN A 88 -9.56 -1.87 -25.64
C ASN A 88 -8.17 -1.24 -25.48
N LEU A 89 -7.52 -1.41 -24.34
CA LEU A 89 -6.15 -0.98 -24.10
C LEU A 89 -5.18 -1.77 -24.98
N GLU A 90 -5.32 -3.13 -25.03
CA GLU A 90 -4.54 -3.99 -25.92
C GLU A 90 -4.64 -3.50 -27.39
N LYS A 91 -5.87 -3.20 -27.85
CA LYS A 91 -6.13 -2.66 -29.19
C LYS A 91 -5.50 -1.30 -29.41
N ALA A 92 -5.60 -0.40 -28.43
CA ALA A 92 -5.04 0.97 -28.54
C ALA A 92 -3.50 0.95 -28.61
N LEU A 93 -2.86 -0.01 -27.95
CA LEU A 93 -1.41 -0.24 -28.00
C LEU A 93 -0.97 -0.97 -29.28
N GLY A 94 -1.88 -1.68 -29.96
CA GLY A 94 -1.53 -2.57 -31.06
C GLY A 94 -0.74 -3.81 -30.63
N THR A 95 -0.77 -4.15 -29.33
CA THR A 95 0.02 -5.22 -28.74
C THR A 95 -0.61 -6.60 -28.97
N LYS A 96 0.26 -7.63 -29.06
CA LYS A 96 -0.16 -9.05 -29.02
C LYS A 96 -0.23 -9.58 -27.60
N SER A 97 0.29 -8.84 -26.62
CA SER A 97 0.26 -9.21 -25.21
C SER A 97 -1.16 -9.13 -24.65
N LYS A 98 -1.47 -9.97 -23.68
CA LYS A 98 -2.73 -9.97 -22.96
C LYS A 98 -2.57 -9.13 -21.69
N ILE A 99 -3.45 -8.16 -21.45
CA ILE A 99 -3.40 -7.27 -20.27
C ILE A 99 -4.62 -7.51 -19.40
N TYR A 100 -4.38 -7.91 -18.16
CA TYR A 100 -5.41 -8.09 -17.13
C TYR A 100 -5.23 -7.11 -15.99
N TYR A 101 -6.34 -6.65 -15.42
CA TYR A 101 -6.30 -5.85 -14.20
C TYR A 101 -7.30 -6.34 -13.16
N LYS A 102 -6.81 -6.47 -11.90
CA LYS A 102 -7.63 -6.75 -10.72
C LYS A 102 -8.13 -5.44 -10.18
N TYR A 103 -9.44 -5.21 -10.12
CA TYR A 103 -10.01 -3.91 -9.77
C TYR A 103 -10.44 -3.85 -8.31
N GLU A 104 -9.66 -3.15 -7.50
CA GLU A 104 -9.86 -2.97 -6.07
C GLU A 104 -10.54 -1.62 -5.70
N GLY A 105 -10.94 -0.80 -6.69
CA GLY A 105 -11.59 0.47 -6.46
C GLY A 105 -13.11 0.41 -6.29
N GLY A 106 -13.74 -0.75 -6.49
CA GLY A 106 -15.18 -0.94 -6.45
C GLY A 106 -15.77 -1.18 -5.05
N ASN A 107 -15.27 -0.48 -4.04
CA ASN A 107 -15.75 -0.58 -2.65
C ASN A 107 -15.97 0.79 -2.01
N TYR A 108 -16.47 0.81 -0.79
CA TYR A 108 -16.84 2.02 -0.05
C TYR A 108 -15.69 3.02 0.15
N SER A 109 -14.44 2.56 0.16
CA SER A 109 -13.26 3.42 0.33
C SER A 109 -12.64 3.84 -1.01
N GLY A 110 -13.02 3.16 -2.09
CA GLY A 110 -12.49 3.35 -3.42
C GLY A 110 -11.07 2.79 -3.62
N SER A 111 -10.61 1.87 -2.75
CA SER A 111 -9.26 1.29 -2.84
C SER A 111 -9.13 -0.06 -2.12
N HIS A 112 -8.05 -0.80 -2.41
CA HIS A 112 -7.68 -2.07 -1.75
C HIS A 112 -7.58 -1.98 -0.23
N LYS A 113 -7.45 -0.78 0.35
CA LYS A 113 -7.22 -0.60 1.80
C LYS A 113 -8.40 -1.06 2.66
N ALA A 114 -9.60 -1.17 2.10
CA ALA A 114 -10.78 -1.72 2.76
C ALA A 114 -10.52 -3.11 3.38
N ASN A 115 -9.74 -3.95 2.71
CA ASN A 115 -9.48 -5.32 3.16
C ASN A 115 -8.84 -5.36 4.56
N THR A 116 -7.75 -4.65 4.75
CA THR A 116 -7.08 -4.62 6.06
C THR A 116 -7.79 -3.73 7.08
N ALA A 117 -8.49 -2.66 6.64
CA ALA A 117 -9.20 -1.77 7.55
C ALA A 117 -10.29 -2.51 8.32
N ILE A 118 -11.07 -3.36 7.66
CA ILE A 118 -12.11 -4.18 8.28
C ILE A 118 -11.50 -5.16 9.28
N ALA A 119 -10.44 -5.89 8.88
CA ALA A 119 -9.79 -6.85 9.77
C ALA A 119 -9.18 -6.16 11.00
N GLN A 120 -8.47 -5.05 10.83
CA GLN A 120 -7.88 -4.31 11.95
C GLN A 120 -8.94 -3.75 12.90
N ALA A 121 -10.03 -3.18 12.38
CA ALA A 121 -11.13 -2.67 13.22
C ALA A 121 -11.80 -3.80 14.01
N TYR A 122 -12.04 -4.95 13.37
CA TYR A 122 -12.59 -6.14 14.02
C TYR A 122 -11.74 -6.57 15.23
N TYR A 123 -10.43 -6.82 15.04
CA TYR A 123 -9.57 -7.28 16.12
C TYR A 123 -9.37 -6.25 17.22
N ASN A 124 -9.37 -4.97 16.90
CA ASN A 124 -9.37 -3.92 17.91
C ASN A 124 -10.64 -3.96 18.79
N LYS A 125 -11.82 -4.12 18.16
CA LYS A 125 -13.08 -4.23 18.90
C LYS A 125 -13.11 -5.46 19.80
N GLU A 126 -12.69 -6.63 19.29
CA GLU A 126 -12.69 -7.87 20.06
C GLU A 126 -11.82 -7.79 21.33
N GLU A 127 -10.76 -6.97 21.31
CA GLU A 127 -9.91 -6.74 22.48
C GLU A 127 -10.37 -5.54 23.35
N GLY A 128 -11.57 -5.01 23.13
CA GLY A 128 -12.16 -3.96 23.97
C GLY A 128 -11.59 -2.56 23.75
N VAL A 129 -10.91 -2.33 22.62
CA VAL A 129 -10.47 -0.99 22.20
C VAL A 129 -11.69 -0.11 21.95
N ARG A 130 -11.61 1.17 22.33
CA ARG A 130 -12.69 2.15 22.16
C ARG A 130 -12.41 3.14 21.06
N ARG A 131 -11.11 3.45 20.83
CA ARG A 131 -10.66 4.42 19.84
C ARG A 131 -9.49 3.87 19.04
N ILE A 132 -9.50 4.15 17.76
CA ILE A 132 -8.35 3.99 16.88
C ILE A 132 -7.79 5.37 16.51
N THR A 133 -6.46 5.50 16.53
CA THR A 133 -5.74 6.60 15.90
C THR A 133 -5.00 6.09 14.68
N THR A 134 -4.89 6.93 13.66
CA THR A 134 -4.18 6.54 12.43
C THR A 134 -3.70 7.75 11.65
N GLU A 135 -2.73 7.53 10.79
CA GLU A 135 -2.33 8.48 9.75
C GLU A 135 -3.09 8.23 8.45
N THR A 136 -3.06 9.19 7.54
CA THR A 136 -3.42 8.96 6.14
C THR A 136 -2.68 9.92 5.21
N GLY A 137 -2.08 9.39 4.13
CA GLY A 137 -1.41 10.19 3.10
C GLY A 137 -2.40 10.90 2.19
N ALA A 138 -2.92 10.19 1.18
CA ALA A 138 -3.87 10.72 0.20
C ALA A 138 -5.35 10.66 0.65
N GLY A 139 -5.64 10.05 1.80
CA GLY A 139 -6.98 9.90 2.36
C GLY A 139 -7.65 8.54 2.11
N GLN A 140 -7.11 7.66 1.24
CA GLN A 140 -7.72 6.35 0.98
C GLN A 140 -7.74 5.47 2.24
N TRP A 141 -6.65 5.47 3.02
CA TRP A 141 -6.57 4.71 4.25
C TRP A 141 -7.54 5.23 5.31
N GLY A 142 -7.53 6.55 5.56
CA GLY A 142 -8.48 7.17 6.48
C GLY A 142 -9.93 6.87 6.10
N SER A 143 -10.29 6.94 4.82
CA SER A 143 -11.63 6.60 4.33
C SER A 143 -11.99 5.14 4.59
N ALA A 144 -11.03 4.22 4.37
CA ALA A 144 -11.26 2.79 4.61
C ALA A 144 -11.47 2.49 6.10
N MET A 145 -10.62 3.05 6.96
CA MET A 145 -10.73 2.85 8.41
C MET A 145 -11.98 3.53 9.00
N SER A 146 -12.43 4.67 8.43
CA SER A 146 -13.59 5.39 8.94
C SER A 146 -14.87 4.55 8.90
N PHE A 147 -15.13 3.88 7.76
CA PHE A 147 -16.28 2.98 7.65
C PHE A 147 -16.14 1.77 8.56
N ALA A 148 -14.95 1.15 8.60
CA ALA A 148 -14.70 -0.03 9.43
C ALA A 148 -14.90 0.28 10.92
N CYS A 149 -14.35 1.40 11.40
CA CYS A 149 -14.58 1.85 12.78
C CYS A 149 -16.04 2.15 13.07
N HIS A 150 -16.74 2.84 12.16
CA HIS A 150 -18.17 3.11 12.32
C HIS A 150 -18.97 1.81 12.46
N HIS A 151 -18.70 0.82 11.59
CA HIS A 151 -19.39 -0.47 11.62
C HIS A 151 -19.21 -1.21 12.94
N PHE A 152 -17.97 -1.24 13.46
CA PHE A 152 -17.63 -1.94 14.70
C PHE A 152 -17.83 -1.08 15.97
N GLY A 153 -18.36 0.13 15.86
CA GLY A 153 -18.65 1.03 17.00
C GLY A 153 -17.40 1.60 17.68
N LEU A 154 -16.33 1.82 16.91
CA LEU A 154 -15.08 2.41 17.36
C LEU A 154 -15.01 3.90 17.01
N GLU A 155 -14.47 4.72 17.92
CA GLU A 155 -14.08 6.09 17.58
C GLU A 155 -12.84 6.08 16.67
N LEU A 156 -12.76 7.03 15.73
CA LEU A 156 -11.59 7.17 14.87
C LEU A 156 -11.06 8.61 14.85
N LEU A 157 -9.75 8.75 15.12
CA LEU A 157 -8.99 9.99 14.97
C LEU A 157 -7.94 9.80 13.86
N VAL A 158 -8.02 10.63 12.81
CA VAL A 158 -7.16 10.54 11.62
C VAL A 158 -6.26 11.76 11.54
N PHE A 159 -4.94 11.54 11.51
CA PHE A 159 -3.94 12.55 11.15
C PHE A 159 -3.67 12.50 9.65
N MET A 160 -4.20 13.46 8.91
CA MET A 160 -4.06 13.52 7.45
C MET A 160 -2.91 14.44 7.05
N VAL A 161 -2.01 13.95 6.21
CA VAL A 161 -0.89 14.76 5.68
C VAL A 161 -1.42 16.07 5.10
N ARG A 162 -0.91 17.22 5.60
CA ARG A 162 -1.43 18.57 5.35
C ARG A 162 -1.66 18.88 3.88
N VAL A 163 -0.67 18.63 3.03
CA VAL A 163 -0.81 18.88 1.59
C VAL A 163 -1.99 18.11 0.97
N SER A 164 -2.25 16.89 1.42
CA SER A 164 -3.40 16.11 0.93
C SER A 164 -4.71 16.55 1.57
N PHE A 165 -4.69 16.98 2.83
CA PHE A 165 -5.86 17.55 3.52
C PHE A 165 -6.40 18.77 2.76
N ASP A 166 -5.49 19.63 2.24
CA ASP A 166 -5.85 20.82 1.48
C ASP A 166 -6.27 20.48 0.03
N GLN A 167 -5.57 19.55 -0.62
CA GLN A 167 -5.80 19.19 -2.02
C GLN A 167 -7.01 18.28 -2.25
N LYS A 168 -7.47 17.52 -1.22
CA LYS A 168 -8.48 16.48 -1.37
C LYS A 168 -9.63 16.64 -0.36
N PRO A 169 -10.40 17.75 -0.42
CA PRO A 169 -11.49 18.02 0.54
C PRO A 169 -12.57 16.93 0.54
N GLY A 170 -12.82 16.28 -0.60
CA GLY A 170 -13.79 15.17 -0.72
C GLY A 170 -13.42 13.97 0.15
N ARG A 171 -12.13 13.68 0.33
CA ARG A 171 -11.68 12.60 1.23
C ARG A 171 -11.95 12.92 2.69
N LYS A 172 -11.66 14.15 3.12
CA LYS A 172 -12.01 14.62 4.47
C LYS A 172 -13.51 14.52 4.73
N LEU A 173 -14.32 15.00 3.79
CA LEU A 173 -15.77 14.94 3.91
C LEU A 173 -16.28 13.50 4.02
N MET A 174 -15.76 12.59 3.22
CA MET A 174 -16.10 11.17 3.29
C MET A 174 -15.75 10.55 4.65
N MET A 175 -14.58 10.84 5.20
CA MET A 175 -14.20 10.38 6.55
C MET A 175 -15.16 10.93 7.62
N ASN A 176 -15.54 12.21 7.53
CA ASN A 176 -16.49 12.83 8.46
C ASN A 176 -17.89 12.21 8.34
N ILE A 177 -18.34 11.85 7.12
CA ILE A 177 -19.63 11.17 6.90
C ILE A 177 -19.68 9.84 7.65
N TYR A 178 -18.55 9.11 7.70
CA TYR A 178 -18.42 7.89 8.48
C TYR A 178 -18.08 8.13 9.97
N GLY A 179 -18.14 9.39 10.46
CA GLY A 179 -17.98 9.73 11.87
C GLY A 179 -16.56 9.93 12.37
N ALA A 180 -15.54 9.87 11.50
CA ALA A 180 -14.16 10.08 11.91
C ALA A 180 -13.86 11.56 12.15
N LYS A 181 -12.99 11.84 13.14
CA LYS A 181 -12.38 13.15 13.34
C LYS A 181 -11.08 13.24 12.55
N VAL A 182 -10.95 14.22 11.66
CA VAL A 182 -9.77 14.37 10.77
C VAL A 182 -9.01 15.64 11.11
N ILE A 183 -7.71 15.51 11.35
CA ILE A 183 -6.78 16.60 11.74
C ILE A 183 -5.66 16.70 10.70
N PRO A 184 -5.32 17.90 10.20
CA PRO A 184 -4.16 18.08 9.33
C PRO A 184 -2.86 17.88 10.12
N SER A 185 -1.93 17.09 9.57
CA SER A 185 -0.61 16.82 10.16
C SER A 185 0.52 17.50 9.35
N PRO A 186 1.45 18.23 10.01
CA PRO A 186 1.61 18.39 11.47
C PRO A 186 0.52 19.26 12.09
N SER A 187 0.20 18.98 13.38
CA SER A 187 -0.82 19.68 14.16
C SER A 187 -0.26 20.24 15.46
N THR A 188 -1.02 21.13 16.10
CA THR A 188 -0.70 21.62 17.45
C THR A 188 -1.19 20.68 18.55
N MET A 189 -1.89 19.61 18.21
CA MET A 189 -2.50 18.66 19.15
C MET A 189 -1.45 17.83 19.89
N THR A 190 -0.39 17.43 19.21
CA THR A 190 0.66 16.54 19.71
C THR A 190 1.98 17.28 19.93
N ALA A 191 2.86 16.73 20.76
CA ALA A 191 4.20 17.28 20.94
C ALA A 191 5.04 17.11 19.66
N ALA A 192 4.93 15.96 19.00
CA ALA A 192 5.59 15.69 17.72
C ALA A 192 5.18 16.71 16.65
N GLY A 193 3.89 16.99 16.51
CA GLY A 193 3.39 17.99 15.55
C GLY A 193 3.84 19.40 15.87
N ARG A 194 3.77 19.83 17.14
CA ARG A 194 4.26 21.16 17.58
C ARG A 194 5.74 21.36 17.26
N LYS A 195 6.58 20.37 17.57
CA LYS A 195 8.03 20.41 17.28
C LYS A 195 8.32 20.62 15.79
N VAL A 196 7.56 19.95 14.92
CA VAL A 196 7.71 20.15 13.47
C VAL A 196 7.29 21.56 13.05
N LEU A 197 6.16 22.06 13.56
CA LEU A 197 5.65 23.40 13.23
C LEU A 197 6.55 24.53 13.77
N GLU A 198 7.23 24.33 14.90
CA GLU A 198 8.23 25.26 15.41
C GLU A 198 9.44 25.38 14.48
N MET A 199 9.92 24.26 13.92
CA MET A 199 11.05 24.24 12.99
C MET A 199 10.65 24.64 11.56
N TYR A 200 9.46 24.25 11.14
CA TYR A 200 8.96 24.40 9.77
C TYR A 200 7.46 24.77 9.79
N PRO A 201 7.11 26.06 10.01
CA PRO A 201 5.71 26.51 10.13
C PRO A 201 4.84 26.15 8.92
N ASP A 202 5.41 26.16 7.71
CA ASP A 202 4.75 25.86 6.44
C ASP A 202 4.96 24.42 5.97
N SER A 203 5.30 23.51 6.87
CA SER A 203 5.54 22.09 6.54
C SER A 203 4.34 21.49 5.80
N PRO A 204 4.55 20.86 4.61
CA PRO A 204 3.50 20.15 3.88
C PRO A 204 3.05 18.87 4.58
N GLY A 205 3.78 18.47 5.62
CA GLY A 205 3.62 17.19 6.30
C GLY A 205 4.20 16.01 5.54
N SER A 206 4.35 14.91 6.25
CA SER A 206 4.73 13.60 5.68
C SER A 206 3.97 12.49 6.41
N LEU A 207 3.97 11.28 5.83
CA LEU A 207 3.42 10.10 6.51
C LEU A 207 4.17 9.82 7.82
N GLY A 208 5.49 9.94 7.85
CA GLY A 208 6.28 9.75 9.06
C GLY A 208 5.88 10.67 10.20
N ILE A 209 5.61 11.96 9.92
CA ILE A 209 5.11 12.93 10.91
C ILE A 209 3.71 12.51 11.39
N ALA A 210 2.81 12.18 10.48
CA ALA A 210 1.44 11.80 10.83
C ALA A 210 1.39 10.48 11.65
N ILE A 211 2.29 9.54 11.38
CA ILE A 211 2.49 8.32 12.19
C ILE A 211 2.90 8.70 13.61
N SER A 212 3.92 9.58 13.76
CA SER A 212 4.37 10.02 15.09
C SER A 212 3.23 10.65 15.90
N GLU A 213 2.41 11.51 15.29
CA GLU A 213 1.26 12.12 15.96
C GLU A 213 0.19 11.09 16.37
N ALA A 214 -0.13 10.14 15.49
CA ALA A 214 -1.09 9.08 15.79
C ALA A 214 -0.60 8.15 16.90
N MET A 215 0.68 7.77 16.87
CA MET A 215 1.33 6.95 17.90
C MET A 215 1.35 7.64 19.26
N GLU A 216 1.70 8.94 19.30
CA GLU A 216 1.69 9.74 20.55
C GLU A 216 0.33 9.70 21.23
N VAL A 217 -0.75 9.83 20.48
CA VAL A 217 -2.12 9.74 21.03
C VAL A 217 -2.46 8.30 21.48
N ALA A 218 -2.03 7.28 20.74
CA ALA A 218 -2.31 5.89 21.09
C ALA A 218 -1.70 5.48 22.43
N VAL A 219 -0.45 5.87 22.71
CA VAL A 219 0.24 5.47 23.95
C VAL A 219 -0.24 6.21 25.20
N GLN A 220 -1.04 7.30 25.04
CA GLN A 220 -1.55 8.08 26.18
C GLN A 220 -2.81 7.50 26.82
N ASP A 221 -3.50 6.58 26.14
CA ASP A 221 -4.76 6.00 26.62
C ASP A 221 -4.80 4.48 26.35
N PRO A 222 -4.97 3.64 27.37
CA PRO A 222 -4.95 2.17 27.23
C PRO A 222 -6.09 1.62 26.36
N TYR A 223 -7.17 2.37 26.17
CA TYR A 223 -8.31 2.00 25.32
C TYR A 223 -8.17 2.56 23.88
N THR A 224 -7.07 3.20 23.59
CA THR A 224 -6.74 3.72 22.26
C THR A 224 -5.60 2.92 21.66
N LYS A 225 -5.75 2.47 20.40
CA LYS A 225 -4.72 1.76 19.65
C LYS A 225 -4.45 2.47 18.33
N TYR A 226 -3.26 2.22 17.78
CA TYR A 226 -2.84 2.69 16.49
C TYR A 226 -3.14 1.63 15.42
N SER A 227 -3.52 2.10 14.22
CA SER A 227 -3.68 1.25 13.03
C SER A 227 -3.06 1.93 11.83
N LEU A 228 -2.53 1.14 10.89
CA LEU A 228 -1.92 1.66 9.67
C LEU A 228 -2.29 0.83 8.44
N GLY A 229 -2.24 1.48 7.27
CA GLY A 229 -2.73 0.90 6.02
C GLY A 229 -1.66 0.29 5.11
N SER A 230 -0.42 0.07 5.60
CA SER A 230 0.68 -0.45 4.80
C SER A 230 1.84 -0.90 5.70
N VAL A 231 2.94 -1.39 5.13
CA VAL A 231 4.24 -1.71 5.74
C VAL A 231 4.25 -2.98 6.58
N LEU A 232 3.41 -3.10 7.62
CA LEU A 232 3.45 -4.21 8.56
C LEU A 232 2.94 -5.53 7.96
N ASN A 233 3.45 -6.63 8.50
CA ASN A 233 3.19 -7.97 7.97
C ASN A 233 1.70 -8.36 8.07
N HIS A 234 1.01 -8.04 9.17
CA HIS A 234 -0.42 -8.30 9.29
C HIS A 234 -1.26 -7.51 8.28
N VAL A 235 -0.84 -6.28 7.93
CA VAL A 235 -1.49 -5.49 6.87
C VAL A 235 -1.32 -6.17 5.52
N ILE A 236 -0.09 -6.60 5.21
CA ILE A 236 0.26 -7.33 3.98
C ILE A 236 -0.51 -8.65 3.90
N LEU A 237 -0.59 -9.39 5.00
CA LEU A 237 -1.35 -10.63 5.14
C LEU A 237 -2.82 -10.44 4.70
N HIS A 238 -3.53 -9.45 5.28
CA HIS A 238 -4.93 -9.19 4.95
C HIS A 238 -5.15 -8.84 3.47
N GLN A 239 -4.15 -8.28 2.80
CA GLN A 239 -4.26 -7.93 1.38
C GLN A 239 -4.11 -9.14 0.45
N THR A 240 -3.58 -10.27 0.91
CA THR A 240 -3.35 -11.44 0.04
C THR A 240 -4.62 -12.04 -0.52
N ILE A 241 -5.79 -11.73 0.02
CA ILE A 241 -7.09 -12.10 -0.57
C ILE A 241 -7.21 -11.62 -2.03
N ILE A 242 -6.57 -10.50 -2.39
CA ILE A 242 -6.56 -9.95 -3.76
C ILE A 242 -5.95 -10.96 -4.74
N GLY A 243 -4.75 -11.43 -4.44
CA GLY A 243 -4.01 -12.36 -5.30
C GLY A 243 -4.59 -13.78 -5.26
N GLN A 244 -5.14 -14.20 -4.10
CA GLN A 244 -5.83 -15.49 -4.00
C GLN A 244 -7.07 -15.55 -4.92
N GLU A 245 -7.89 -14.49 -4.94
CA GLU A 245 -8.99 -14.37 -5.91
C GLU A 245 -8.47 -14.31 -7.35
N ALA A 246 -7.40 -13.53 -7.59
CA ALA A 246 -6.84 -13.36 -8.93
C ALA A 246 -6.30 -14.68 -9.50
N LEU A 247 -5.71 -15.57 -8.70
CA LEU A 247 -5.29 -16.90 -9.11
C LEU A 247 -6.47 -17.72 -9.67
N ILE A 248 -7.57 -17.79 -8.93
CA ILE A 248 -8.78 -18.51 -9.35
C ILE A 248 -9.37 -17.87 -10.62
N GLN A 249 -9.36 -16.54 -10.69
CA GLN A 249 -9.90 -15.80 -11.84
C GLN A 249 -9.04 -15.99 -13.10
N MET A 250 -7.70 -16.02 -12.97
CA MET A 250 -6.79 -16.29 -14.08
C MET A 250 -6.95 -17.72 -14.60
N GLU A 251 -7.14 -18.69 -13.71
CA GLU A 251 -7.47 -20.06 -14.10
C GLU A 251 -8.80 -20.12 -14.89
N LYS A 252 -9.86 -19.44 -14.41
CA LYS A 252 -11.14 -19.34 -15.15
C LYS A 252 -11.01 -18.61 -16.50
N ALA A 253 -10.06 -17.70 -16.62
CA ALA A 253 -9.75 -17.05 -17.90
C ALA A 253 -9.00 -17.98 -18.87
N GLY A 254 -8.50 -19.12 -18.41
CA GLY A 254 -7.64 -20.02 -19.17
C GLY A 254 -6.26 -19.44 -19.46
N ASP A 255 -5.80 -18.51 -18.63
CA ASP A 255 -4.52 -17.80 -18.77
C ASP A 255 -3.74 -17.85 -17.45
N TYR A 256 -2.41 -17.69 -17.54
CA TYR A 256 -1.54 -17.51 -16.38
C TYR A 256 -0.59 -16.33 -16.64
N PRO A 257 -0.33 -15.43 -15.67
CA PRO A 257 0.49 -14.26 -15.92
C PRO A 257 1.98 -14.60 -16.01
N ASP A 258 2.68 -14.02 -17.01
CA ASP A 258 4.14 -13.98 -17.09
C ASP A 258 4.72 -12.91 -16.14
N VAL A 259 3.93 -11.87 -15.86
CA VAL A 259 4.32 -10.80 -14.96
C VAL A 259 3.13 -10.27 -14.16
N VAL A 260 3.33 -10.09 -12.85
CA VAL A 260 2.38 -9.44 -11.94
C VAL A 260 2.95 -8.10 -11.48
N ILE A 261 2.13 -7.04 -11.57
CA ILE A 261 2.58 -5.67 -11.33
C ILE A 261 1.70 -4.99 -10.28
N GLY A 262 2.33 -4.23 -9.38
CA GLY A 262 1.64 -3.37 -8.42
C GLY A 262 2.38 -2.06 -8.18
N CYS A 263 1.64 -0.97 -7.88
CA CYS A 263 2.25 0.26 -7.42
C CYS A 263 2.75 0.12 -5.98
N PHE A 264 3.78 0.89 -5.61
CA PHE A 264 4.48 0.74 -4.34
C PHE A 264 4.54 2.03 -3.51
N GLY A 265 3.85 1.99 -2.37
CA GLY A 265 4.04 2.93 -1.25
C GLY A 265 4.85 2.27 -0.14
N GLY A 266 4.19 1.67 0.85
CA GLY A 266 4.81 0.80 1.86
C GLY A 266 4.77 -0.69 1.52
N GLY A 267 4.02 -1.11 0.48
CA GLY A 267 4.03 -2.49 -0.01
C GLY A 267 2.68 -3.21 -0.04
N SER A 268 1.66 -2.75 0.68
CA SER A 268 0.40 -3.50 0.87
C SER A 268 -0.32 -3.85 -0.44
N ASN A 269 -0.40 -2.91 -1.39
CA ASN A 269 -1.02 -3.14 -2.69
C ASN A 269 -0.27 -4.19 -3.52
N PHE A 270 1.03 -4.00 -3.68
CA PHE A 270 1.87 -4.92 -4.44
C PHE A 270 1.86 -6.32 -3.83
N SER A 271 2.10 -6.43 -2.52
CA SER A 271 2.13 -7.71 -1.82
C SER A 271 0.79 -8.45 -1.90
N GLY A 272 -0.31 -7.72 -1.81
CA GLY A 272 -1.66 -8.28 -1.90
C GLY A 272 -1.90 -9.05 -3.18
N ILE A 273 -1.51 -8.50 -4.32
CA ILE A 273 -1.65 -9.18 -5.62
C ILE A 273 -0.52 -10.17 -5.87
N ALA A 274 0.74 -9.86 -5.48
CA ALA A 274 1.92 -10.59 -5.90
C ALA A 274 2.24 -11.83 -5.05
N PHE A 275 2.02 -11.80 -3.74
CA PHE A 275 2.46 -12.88 -2.84
C PHE A 275 1.80 -14.23 -3.08
N PRO A 276 0.48 -14.34 -3.38
CA PRO A 276 -0.09 -15.62 -3.79
C PRO A 276 0.53 -16.18 -5.08
N PHE A 277 0.95 -15.33 -6.02
CA PHE A 277 1.68 -15.76 -7.22
C PHE A 277 3.13 -16.11 -6.91
N LEU A 278 3.77 -15.41 -5.95
CA LEU A 278 5.10 -15.80 -5.47
C LEU A 278 5.09 -17.19 -4.85
N ARG A 279 4.04 -17.55 -4.11
CA ARG A 279 3.86 -18.93 -3.62
C ARG A 279 3.94 -19.94 -4.76
N GLU A 280 3.24 -19.70 -5.88
CA GLU A 280 3.27 -20.58 -7.02
C GLU A 280 4.68 -20.72 -7.63
N LYS A 281 5.45 -19.62 -7.63
CA LYS A 281 6.87 -19.64 -8.03
C LYS A 281 7.72 -20.48 -7.07
N LEU A 282 7.57 -20.26 -5.77
CA LEU A 282 8.41 -20.91 -4.74
C LEU A 282 8.07 -22.39 -4.57
N LEU A 283 6.80 -22.77 -4.59
CA LEU A 283 6.36 -24.12 -4.28
C LEU A 283 6.13 -24.98 -5.53
N ASN A 284 5.68 -24.37 -6.63
CA ASN A 284 5.24 -25.08 -7.84
C ASN A 284 6.14 -24.80 -9.06
N GLY A 285 7.24 -24.04 -8.87
CA GLY A 285 8.21 -23.75 -9.93
C GLY A 285 7.65 -22.94 -11.11
N LYS A 286 6.55 -22.20 -10.91
CA LYS A 286 5.99 -21.33 -11.96
C LYS A 286 6.95 -20.22 -12.33
N ASP A 287 7.22 -20.06 -13.63
CA ASP A 287 8.00 -18.96 -14.13
C ASP A 287 7.14 -17.69 -14.21
N ILE A 288 7.35 -16.78 -13.26
CA ILE A 288 6.61 -15.53 -13.17
C ILE A 288 7.54 -14.43 -12.62
N ARG A 289 7.42 -13.24 -13.18
CA ARG A 289 8.10 -12.04 -12.68
C ARG A 289 7.14 -11.21 -11.84
N LEU A 290 7.65 -10.66 -10.74
CA LEU A 290 6.91 -9.80 -9.83
C LEU A 290 7.55 -8.42 -9.84
N VAL A 291 6.85 -7.44 -10.39
CA VAL A 291 7.38 -6.10 -10.65
C VAL A 291 6.61 -5.08 -9.82
N THR A 292 7.32 -4.33 -9.02
CA THR A 292 6.75 -3.20 -8.29
C THR A 292 7.17 -1.87 -8.91
N VAL A 293 6.25 -0.88 -8.90
CA VAL A 293 6.49 0.43 -9.52
C VAL A 293 6.29 1.53 -8.50
N GLU A 294 7.36 2.30 -8.26
CA GLU A 294 7.39 3.39 -7.29
C GLU A 294 7.63 4.76 -7.96
N PRO A 295 7.36 5.89 -7.29
CA PRO A 295 7.68 7.21 -7.81
C PRO A 295 9.18 7.48 -7.88
N ALA A 296 9.65 8.07 -8.97
CA ALA A 296 11.04 8.52 -9.11
C ALA A 296 11.39 9.63 -8.09
N SER A 297 10.41 10.32 -7.54
CA SER A 297 10.57 11.30 -6.44
C SER A 297 10.62 10.67 -5.04
N CYS A 298 10.37 9.36 -4.93
CA CYS A 298 10.42 8.61 -3.67
C CYS A 298 10.89 7.16 -3.91
N PRO A 299 12.13 6.99 -4.50
CA PRO A 299 12.62 5.75 -5.08
C PRO A 299 13.31 4.85 -4.04
N LYS A 300 12.58 4.46 -2.98
CA LYS A 300 13.15 3.71 -1.85
C LYS A 300 13.66 2.32 -2.22
N LEU A 301 12.97 1.61 -3.15
CA LEU A 301 13.37 0.28 -3.57
C LEU A 301 14.47 0.29 -4.63
N THR A 302 14.47 1.30 -5.51
CA THR A 302 15.41 1.39 -6.64
C THR A 302 16.69 2.14 -6.29
N LYS A 303 16.63 3.11 -5.37
CA LYS A 303 17.75 3.98 -4.99
C LYS A 303 18.00 4.05 -3.47
N GLY A 304 17.07 3.58 -2.63
CA GLY A 304 17.21 3.59 -1.18
C GLY A 304 18.24 2.59 -0.68
N LYS A 305 18.63 2.73 0.59
CA LYS A 305 19.57 1.82 1.27
C LYS A 305 18.78 0.76 2.05
N PHE A 306 19.21 -0.51 1.97
CA PHE A 306 18.71 -1.55 2.86
C PHE A 306 19.40 -1.40 4.22
N MET A 307 18.62 -1.06 5.26
CA MET A 307 19.14 -0.72 6.58
C MET A 307 18.05 -0.86 7.65
N TYR A 308 18.43 -0.85 8.91
CA TYR A 308 17.47 -0.57 9.97
C TYR A 308 17.06 0.90 9.92
N ASP A 309 15.76 1.19 9.98
CA ASP A 309 15.24 2.57 10.05
C ASP A 309 13.93 2.61 10.82
N PHE A 310 13.56 3.80 11.30
CA PHE A 310 12.27 4.03 11.95
C PHE A 310 11.14 4.07 10.92
N GLY A 311 9.96 3.59 11.32
CA GLY A 311 8.75 3.73 10.54
C GLY A 311 8.16 5.15 10.57
N ASP A 312 8.58 5.99 11.53
CA ASP A 312 8.08 7.34 11.79
C ASP A 312 9.20 8.36 11.97
N THR A 313 8.88 9.65 11.85
CA THR A 313 9.88 10.73 11.91
C THR A 313 10.38 11.02 13.33
N ALA A 314 9.57 10.78 14.37
CA ALA A 314 9.96 11.06 15.75
C ALA A 314 10.71 9.90 16.44
N GLY A 315 10.87 8.75 15.74
CA GLY A 315 11.56 7.58 16.29
C GLY A 315 10.77 6.85 17.37
N MET A 316 9.46 6.85 17.27
CA MET A 316 8.55 6.18 18.22
C MET A 316 8.30 4.71 17.88
N THR A 317 8.54 4.33 16.62
CA THR A 317 8.38 2.94 16.17
C THR A 317 9.64 2.12 16.46
N PRO A 318 9.56 0.77 16.45
CA PRO A 318 10.72 -0.09 16.34
C PRO A 318 11.57 0.23 15.10
N LEU A 319 12.84 -0.13 15.16
CA LEU A 319 13.71 -0.13 13.98
C LEU A 319 13.37 -1.34 13.10
N LEU A 320 13.02 -1.08 11.86
CA LEU A 320 12.64 -2.11 10.88
C LEU A 320 13.75 -2.32 9.86
N PRO A 321 14.13 -3.57 9.52
CA PRO A 321 15.08 -3.84 8.44
C PRO A 321 14.38 -3.64 7.09
N MET A 322 14.65 -2.53 6.41
CA MET A 322 13.93 -2.13 5.21
C MET A 322 14.80 -1.35 4.21
N TYR A 323 14.38 -1.31 2.97
CA TYR A 323 14.86 -0.30 2.03
C TYR A 323 14.27 1.06 2.43
N SER A 324 15.13 2.04 2.66
CA SER A 324 14.73 3.37 3.14
C SER A 324 15.51 4.50 2.46
N LEU A 325 14.84 5.65 2.39
CA LEU A 325 15.43 6.96 2.06
C LEU A 325 15.78 7.78 3.31
N GLY A 326 15.55 7.17 4.51
CA GLY A 326 15.74 7.81 5.81
C GLY A 326 14.43 8.36 6.40
N HIS A 327 14.19 8.09 7.69
CA HIS A 327 12.95 8.48 8.40
C HIS A 327 12.69 10.01 8.45
N ASN A 328 13.72 10.82 8.25
CA ASN A 328 13.61 12.28 8.15
C ASN A 328 13.31 12.79 6.73
N PHE A 329 13.29 11.89 5.73
CA PHE A 329 13.01 12.25 4.35
C PHE A 329 11.55 12.72 4.18
N ILE A 330 11.38 13.90 3.61
CA ILE A 330 10.06 14.45 3.26
C ILE A 330 9.88 14.35 1.75
N PRO A 331 9.02 13.43 1.26
CA PRO A 331 8.78 13.26 -0.17
C PRO A 331 8.17 14.50 -0.81
N ASP A 332 8.52 14.76 -2.07
CA ASP A 332 7.95 15.83 -2.87
C ASP A 332 6.42 15.72 -3.02
N LYS A 333 5.77 16.84 -3.35
CA LYS A 333 4.30 17.01 -3.40
C LYS A 333 3.68 16.39 -4.66
N ILE A 334 3.98 15.11 -4.96
CA ILE A 334 3.31 14.40 -6.04
C ILE A 334 1.87 14.04 -5.67
N HIS A 335 1.00 13.88 -6.68
CA HIS A 335 -0.43 13.58 -6.47
C HIS A 335 -0.71 12.14 -6.03
N ALA A 336 0.19 11.20 -6.31
CA ALA A 336 0.14 9.84 -5.78
C ALA A 336 0.55 9.81 -4.28
N GLY A 337 -0.23 10.48 -3.43
CA GLY A 337 0.08 10.69 -2.02
C GLY A 337 0.23 9.40 -1.21
N GLY A 338 -0.44 8.32 -1.62
CA GLY A 338 -0.31 7.00 -1.00
C GLY A 338 1.02 6.31 -1.27
N LEU A 339 1.84 6.82 -2.21
CA LEU A 339 3.17 6.28 -2.51
C LEU A 339 4.31 7.09 -1.87
N ARG A 340 4.00 8.18 -1.16
CA ARG A 340 4.93 9.10 -0.52
C ARG A 340 5.34 8.64 0.88
N TYR A 341 6.07 7.54 0.95
CA TYR A 341 6.59 6.99 2.20
C TYR A 341 8.08 6.64 2.03
N HIS A 342 8.90 6.99 3.03
CA HIS A 342 10.36 6.86 2.97
C HIS A 342 10.85 5.41 2.98
N GLY A 343 10.09 4.49 3.58
CA GLY A 343 10.49 3.11 3.82
C GLY A 343 9.65 2.07 3.05
N ALA A 344 10.06 0.83 3.10
CA ALA A 344 9.38 -0.31 2.50
C ALA A 344 9.08 -1.39 3.54
N GLY A 345 7.97 -2.11 3.37
CA GLY A 345 7.62 -3.25 4.23
C GLY A 345 8.75 -4.27 4.31
N VAL A 346 8.95 -4.83 5.51
CA VAL A 346 10.07 -5.74 5.83
C VAL A 346 10.09 -6.96 4.91
N LEU A 347 8.93 -7.59 4.65
CA LEU A 347 8.84 -8.77 3.79
C LEU A 347 9.20 -8.45 2.33
N VAL A 348 8.73 -7.30 1.81
CA VAL A 348 9.07 -6.88 0.45
C VAL A 348 10.54 -6.55 0.34
N SER A 349 11.10 -5.88 1.35
CA SER A 349 12.53 -5.54 1.38
C SER A 349 13.42 -6.79 1.35
N GLN A 350 13.08 -7.81 2.13
CA GLN A 350 13.80 -9.08 2.12
C GLN A 350 13.69 -9.80 0.76
N LEU A 351 12.47 -9.88 0.20
CA LEU A 351 12.23 -10.53 -1.08
C LEU A 351 12.88 -9.80 -2.27
N LEU A 352 12.98 -8.47 -2.21
CA LEU A 352 13.73 -7.70 -3.20
C LEU A 352 15.23 -7.96 -3.09
N LYS A 353 15.78 -7.97 -1.87
CA LYS A 353 17.20 -8.32 -1.59
C LYS A 353 17.54 -9.73 -2.11
N ASP A 354 16.60 -10.65 -1.97
CA ASP A 354 16.76 -12.06 -2.41
C ASP A 354 16.53 -12.25 -3.93
N GLY A 355 16.17 -11.20 -4.67
CA GLY A 355 15.97 -11.26 -6.11
C GLY A 355 14.64 -11.87 -6.58
N PHE A 356 13.65 -12.04 -5.70
CA PHE A 356 12.31 -12.52 -6.06
C PHE A 356 11.41 -11.44 -6.62
N ILE A 357 11.72 -10.18 -6.35
CA ILE A 357 10.95 -9.00 -6.75
C ILE A 357 11.84 -8.06 -7.55
N GLU A 358 11.29 -7.45 -8.59
CA GLU A 358 11.91 -6.39 -9.36
C GLU A 358 11.25 -5.05 -9.00
N ALA A 359 12.03 -3.97 -8.96
CA ALA A 359 11.53 -2.62 -8.71
C ALA A 359 11.82 -1.70 -9.89
N LYS A 360 10.86 -0.83 -10.22
CA LYS A 360 11.00 0.22 -11.23
C LYS A 360 10.56 1.55 -10.65
N ALA A 361 11.26 2.62 -10.97
CA ALA A 361 10.86 3.99 -10.66
C ALA A 361 10.30 4.69 -11.90
N LYS A 362 9.26 5.52 -11.73
CA LYS A 362 8.56 6.22 -12.79
C LYS A 362 8.31 7.69 -12.44
N LEU A 363 8.36 8.56 -13.46
CA LEU A 363 7.94 9.94 -13.32
C LEU A 363 6.42 10.07 -13.31
N GLN A 364 5.89 11.08 -12.60
CA GLN A 364 4.42 11.16 -12.45
C GLN A 364 3.70 11.49 -13.77
N ARG A 365 4.28 12.30 -14.65
CA ARG A 365 3.63 12.67 -15.93
C ARG A 365 3.43 11.46 -16.83
N GLU A 366 4.44 10.60 -16.99
CA GLU A 366 4.28 9.37 -17.77
C GLU A 366 3.25 8.42 -17.16
N CYS A 367 3.14 8.39 -15.82
CA CYS A 367 2.10 7.62 -15.14
C CYS A 367 0.70 8.19 -15.40
N PHE A 368 0.54 9.52 -15.39
CA PHE A 368 -0.74 10.16 -15.73
C PHE A 368 -1.10 9.97 -17.20
N GLU A 369 -0.12 10.00 -18.12
CA GLU A 369 -0.34 9.66 -19.53
C GLU A 369 -0.92 8.25 -19.69
N GLY A 370 -0.31 7.26 -19.02
CA GLY A 370 -0.81 5.88 -18.97
C GLY A 370 -2.20 5.78 -18.34
N GLY A 371 -2.45 6.50 -17.25
CA GLY A 371 -3.74 6.55 -16.57
C GLY A 371 -4.86 7.16 -17.44
N VAL A 372 -4.56 8.21 -18.18
CA VAL A 372 -5.51 8.84 -19.13
C VAL A 372 -5.81 7.90 -20.30
N LEU A 373 -4.78 7.24 -20.87
CA LEU A 373 -4.97 6.22 -21.89
C LEU A 373 -5.87 5.10 -21.39
N PHE A 374 -5.60 4.58 -20.18
CA PHE A 374 -6.42 3.55 -19.55
C PHE A 374 -7.87 4.01 -19.34
N ALA A 375 -8.08 5.20 -18.81
CA ALA A 375 -9.43 5.74 -18.60
C ALA A 375 -10.21 5.86 -19.90
N ARG A 376 -9.57 6.30 -20.99
CA ARG A 376 -10.18 6.44 -22.32
C ARG A 376 -10.50 5.10 -22.97
N THR A 377 -9.78 4.06 -22.65
CA THR A 377 -9.95 2.72 -23.25
C THR A 377 -10.85 1.82 -22.42
N GLU A 378 -10.70 1.79 -21.09
CA GLU A 378 -11.41 0.87 -20.21
C GLU A 378 -12.53 1.51 -19.40
N GLY A 379 -12.69 2.85 -19.45
CA GLY A 379 -13.82 3.57 -18.83
C GLY A 379 -13.72 3.70 -17.31
N ILE A 380 -12.58 3.42 -16.71
CA ILE A 380 -12.34 3.58 -15.27
C ILE A 380 -11.28 4.65 -15.08
N LEU A 381 -11.59 5.71 -14.32
CA LEU A 381 -10.61 6.72 -13.91
C LEU A 381 -9.77 6.15 -12.77
N PRO A 382 -8.47 5.86 -12.97
CA PRO A 382 -7.64 5.27 -11.93
C PRO A 382 -7.20 6.31 -10.89
N ALA A 383 -6.93 5.85 -9.66
CA ALA A 383 -6.24 6.68 -8.68
C ALA A 383 -4.83 7.03 -9.18
N PRO A 384 -4.26 8.21 -8.85
CA PRO A 384 -2.89 8.56 -9.22
C PRO A 384 -1.85 7.50 -8.84
N GLU A 385 -2.05 6.80 -7.73
CA GLU A 385 -1.24 5.67 -7.32
C GLU A 385 -1.30 4.50 -8.32
N SER A 386 -2.50 4.17 -8.79
CA SER A 386 -2.73 3.07 -9.73
C SER A 386 -2.11 3.33 -11.10
N ASN A 387 -1.92 4.60 -11.46
CA ASN A 387 -1.26 5.00 -12.71
C ASN A 387 0.16 4.44 -12.83
N TYR A 388 0.86 4.25 -11.70
CA TYR A 388 2.20 3.65 -11.68
C TYR A 388 2.17 2.18 -12.11
N ALA A 389 1.20 1.41 -11.63
CA ALA A 389 1.02 0.02 -12.07
C ALA A 389 0.61 -0.07 -13.55
N ILE A 390 -0.26 0.84 -14.01
CA ILE A 390 -0.64 0.95 -15.43
C ILE A 390 0.59 1.25 -16.29
N ALA A 391 1.40 2.26 -15.93
CA ALA A 391 2.61 2.60 -16.66
C ALA A 391 3.60 1.42 -16.73
N GLY A 392 3.74 0.67 -15.63
CA GLY A 392 4.52 -0.57 -15.62
C GLY A 392 3.97 -1.64 -16.55
N ALA A 393 2.66 -1.81 -16.64
CA ALA A 393 2.02 -2.76 -17.55
C ALA A 393 2.18 -2.36 -19.03
N LEU A 394 2.09 -1.06 -19.33
CA LEU A 394 2.35 -0.52 -20.68
C LEU A 394 3.80 -0.79 -21.11
N ASP A 395 4.77 -0.61 -20.20
CA ASP A 395 6.18 -0.91 -20.49
C ASP A 395 6.40 -2.39 -20.79
N GLU A 396 5.82 -3.29 -20.00
CA GLU A 396 5.98 -4.73 -20.21
C GLU A 396 5.35 -5.15 -21.54
N ALA A 397 4.20 -4.57 -21.93
CA ALA A 397 3.59 -4.82 -23.22
C ALA A 397 4.46 -4.32 -24.39
N ARG A 398 4.95 -3.07 -24.32
CA ARG A 398 5.85 -2.49 -25.34
C ARG A 398 7.15 -3.29 -25.44
N LYS A 399 7.73 -3.70 -24.30
CA LYS A 399 8.94 -4.53 -24.29
C LYS A 399 8.71 -5.86 -25.00
N ALA A 400 7.59 -6.55 -24.69
CA ALA A 400 7.23 -7.81 -25.33
C ALA A 400 7.06 -7.66 -26.86
N ASP A 401 6.43 -6.57 -27.31
CA ASP A 401 6.26 -6.29 -28.74
C ASP A 401 7.61 -6.02 -29.44
N LEU A 402 8.54 -5.29 -28.79
CA LEU A 402 9.89 -5.06 -29.31
C LEU A 402 10.70 -6.37 -29.40
N GLU A 403 10.51 -7.27 -28.47
CA GLU A 403 11.13 -8.60 -28.44
C GLU A 403 10.42 -9.60 -29.39
N GLY A 404 9.31 -9.21 -30.02
CA GLY A 404 8.52 -10.05 -30.91
C GLY A 404 7.76 -11.18 -30.22
N VAL A 405 7.57 -11.11 -28.91
CA VAL A 405 6.87 -12.10 -28.08
C VAL A 405 5.52 -11.60 -27.60
N SER A 406 4.67 -12.51 -27.14
CA SER A 406 3.41 -12.16 -26.47
C SER A 406 3.51 -12.55 -24.99
N LYS A 407 3.09 -11.68 -24.11
CA LYS A 407 3.06 -11.92 -22.65
C LYS A 407 1.67 -11.73 -22.07
N THR A 408 1.38 -12.45 -21.02
CA THR A 408 0.21 -12.23 -20.18
C THR A 408 0.62 -11.37 -18.99
N ILE A 409 0.10 -10.15 -18.91
CA ILE A 409 0.43 -9.12 -17.93
C ILE A 409 -0.77 -8.97 -17.01
N LEU A 410 -0.55 -9.10 -15.69
CA LEU A 410 -1.54 -8.85 -14.67
C LEU A 410 -1.09 -7.67 -13.80
N PHE A 411 -1.94 -6.66 -13.62
CA PHE A 411 -1.66 -5.61 -12.65
C PHE A 411 -2.81 -5.37 -11.68
N ASN A 412 -2.50 -4.83 -10.50
CA ASN A 412 -3.53 -4.43 -9.55
C ASN A 412 -3.95 -2.98 -9.77
N LEU A 413 -5.20 -2.75 -10.17
CA LEU A 413 -5.84 -1.44 -10.21
C LEU A 413 -6.33 -1.11 -8.81
N SER A 414 -5.43 -0.56 -8.00
CA SER A 414 -5.53 -0.45 -6.55
C SER A 414 -6.64 0.46 -6.03
N GLY A 415 -7.13 1.38 -6.87
CA GLY A 415 -8.20 2.30 -6.52
C GLY A 415 -8.68 3.16 -7.70
N HIS A 416 -9.84 3.82 -7.53
CA HIS A 416 -10.38 4.79 -8.47
C HIS A 416 -9.93 6.22 -8.14
N GLY A 417 -9.96 7.10 -9.15
CA GLY A 417 -9.51 8.50 -9.10
C GLY A 417 -10.63 9.54 -8.92
N HIS A 418 -11.85 9.16 -8.54
CA HIS A 418 -12.98 10.10 -8.46
C HIS A 418 -12.78 11.23 -7.44
N PHE A 419 -11.93 11.01 -6.42
CA PHE A 419 -11.53 12.06 -5.48
C PHE A 419 -10.24 12.79 -5.89
N ASP A 420 -9.69 12.48 -7.07
CA ASP A 420 -8.39 12.97 -7.54
C ASP A 420 -8.52 13.76 -8.87
N ILE A 421 -9.72 14.25 -9.20
CA ILE A 421 -10.03 15.00 -10.44
C ILE A 421 -9.10 16.20 -10.60
N SER A 422 -8.81 16.93 -9.51
CA SER A 422 -7.90 18.09 -9.54
C SER A 422 -6.46 17.72 -9.94
N ALA A 423 -6.03 16.49 -9.73
CA ALA A 423 -4.73 16.01 -10.19
C ALA A 423 -4.71 15.83 -11.73
N TYR A 424 -5.80 15.30 -12.27
CA TYR A 424 -5.98 15.18 -13.73
C TYR A 424 -6.15 16.53 -14.42
N GLU A 425 -6.85 17.50 -13.78
CA GLU A 425 -6.91 18.89 -14.25
C GLU A 425 -5.51 19.48 -14.45
N LYS A 426 -4.65 19.40 -13.42
CA LYS A 426 -3.26 19.84 -13.51
C LYS A 426 -2.44 19.14 -14.59
N TYR A 427 -2.71 17.85 -14.83
CA TYR A 427 -2.07 17.13 -15.92
C TYR A 427 -2.44 17.72 -17.28
N PHE A 428 -3.73 18.00 -17.53
CA PHE A 428 -4.20 18.60 -18.78
C PHE A 428 -3.77 20.06 -18.96
N GLU A 429 -3.58 20.79 -17.89
CA GLU A 429 -3.02 22.16 -17.88
C GLU A 429 -1.51 22.20 -18.04
N ASN A 430 -0.83 21.06 -18.18
CA ASN A 430 0.63 20.95 -18.16
C ASN A 430 1.29 21.50 -16.87
N ASN A 431 0.55 21.55 -15.79
CA ASN A 431 0.97 22.03 -14.47
C ASN A 431 1.23 20.87 -13.49
N LEU A 432 1.86 19.80 -13.96
CA LEU A 432 2.21 18.62 -13.20
C LEU A 432 3.73 18.40 -13.30
N PRO A 433 4.54 18.99 -12.41
CA PRO A 433 6.00 18.88 -12.50
C PRO A 433 6.46 17.45 -12.20
N ASP A 434 7.46 17.02 -12.95
CA ASP A 434 8.22 15.81 -12.63
C ASP A 434 9.35 16.15 -11.66
N HIS A 435 9.62 15.25 -10.75
CA HIS A 435 10.80 15.26 -9.90
C HIS A 435 11.41 13.85 -9.85
N GLU A 436 12.68 13.76 -10.14
CA GLU A 436 13.50 12.57 -9.93
C GLU A 436 14.48 12.84 -8.80
N LEU A 437 14.41 12.08 -7.72
CA LEU A 437 15.29 12.25 -6.57
C LEU A 437 16.73 11.90 -6.98
N SER A 438 17.64 12.85 -6.79
CA SER A 438 19.04 12.69 -7.11
C SER A 438 19.80 11.91 -6.04
N SER A 439 20.93 11.31 -6.40
CA SER A 439 21.84 10.63 -5.44
C SER A 439 22.29 11.57 -4.32
N ALA A 440 22.58 12.83 -4.63
CA ALA A 440 22.98 13.82 -3.63
C ALA A 440 21.89 14.13 -2.59
N GLU A 441 20.62 14.20 -3.01
CA GLU A 441 19.48 14.37 -2.09
C GLU A 441 19.30 13.15 -1.20
N ILE A 442 19.49 11.93 -1.75
CA ILE A 442 19.43 10.68 -0.98
C ILE A 442 20.56 10.63 0.05
N GLU A 443 21.80 10.90 -0.37
CA GLU A 443 22.95 10.96 0.53
C GLU A 443 22.73 11.96 1.67
N LYS A 444 22.20 13.14 1.35
CA LYS A 444 21.86 14.16 2.36
C LYS A 444 20.79 13.67 3.34
N SER A 445 19.77 12.95 2.87
CA SER A 445 18.72 12.43 3.75
C SER A 445 19.20 11.31 4.67
N LEU A 446 20.22 10.55 4.24
CA LEU A 446 20.81 9.45 5.00
C LEU A 446 22.00 9.88 5.89
N ALA A 447 22.61 11.06 5.64
CA ALA A 447 23.88 11.49 6.26
C ALA A 447 23.86 11.57 7.80
N ASN A 448 22.70 11.82 8.41
CA ASN A 448 22.56 11.99 9.86
C ASN A 448 21.87 10.81 10.55
N ILE A 449 21.75 9.69 9.86
CA ILE A 449 21.13 8.49 10.41
C ILE A 449 22.23 7.61 10.99
N ASN A 450 22.30 7.56 12.33
CA ASN A 450 23.24 6.70 13.06
C ASN A 450 22.45 5.58 13.74
N LEU A 451 22.17 4.51 13.00
CA LEU A 451 21.41 3.35 13.43
C LEU A 451 22.23 2.08 13.30
N PRO A 452 21.86 0.97 13.97
CA PRO A 452 22.58 -0.30 13.89
C PRO A 452 22.76 -0.76 12.45
N ASP A 453 23.95 -1.28 12.15
CA ASP A 453 24.19 -1.95 10.87
C ASP A 453 23.39 -3.25 10.79
N LEU A 454 23.04 -3.64 9.56
CA LEU A 454 22.53 -4.97 9.28
C LEU A 454 23.70 -5.95 9.39
N MET A 455 23.75 -6.74 10.47
CA MET A 455 24.73 -7.82 10.62
C MET A 455 24.45 -8.98 9.69
#